data_aa5fe39249c4ffe5cacaf2e53772ac1c
#
_entry.id   aa5fe39249c4ffe5cacaf2e53772ac1c
#
_cell.length_a   1.000
_cell.length_b   1.000
_cell.length_c   1.000
_cell.angle_alpha   90.00
_cell.angle_beta   90.00
_cell.angle_gamma   90.00
#
_symmetry.space_group_name_H-M   'P 1'
#
loop_
_entity.id
_entity.type
_entity.pdbx_description
1 polymer ?
#
loop_
_entity_poly.entity_id
_entity_poly.type
_entity_poly.pdbx_seq_one_letter_code
_entity_poly.pdbx_strand_id
1 'polypeptide(L)'
;MAENFNDFVAGWIGGAAGIIVGSPLDVLKARLQAPVAPKVIGTELNNRMGSWQTLRNMIQTEGLGSMFKGVLSPVVGLAGLNALLFVSYGSIIRYLEPTEEPDLFQVYLAGTGAGIACFFISTPIDLIKIKAQMTKIPKTTLQVTKEIYLQNGLKGFYQGGIITMVRDAPSYGIYFWAYEGMKRVLQVESGDSAWKLLLAGGMAGTVSWASIYPIDVVKSRLQMQHQSSQHESTRLLNDRPYASIKDCVVRSYKAEGPSVFFRGIWPTLLRGFPVNAVTFYIYELVMDFLK
;
A
#
# COMPACT_ATOMS: atom_id res chain seq x y z
N MET A 1 -4.50 22.88 -22.29
CA MET A 1 -4.36 23.07 -20.83
C MET A 1 -5.62 22.66 -20.07
N ALA A 2 -6.82 22.98 -20.55
CA ALA A 2 -8.08 22.55 -19.90
C ALA A 2 -8.26 21.01 -19.90
N GLU A 3 -7.97 20.34 -21.01
CA GLU A 3 -8.05 18.88 -21.08
C GLU A 3 -7.14 18.19 -20.07
N ASN A 4 -5.87 18.62 -19.94
CA ASN A 4 -4.95 18.06 -18.95
C ASN A 4 -5.40 18.28 -17.50
N PHE A 5 -6.12 19.37 -17.24
CA PHE A 5 -6.69 19.64 -15.92
C PHE A 5 -7.91 18.76 -15.64
N ASN A 6 -8.77 18.55 -16.63
CA ASN A 6 -9.93 17.66 -16.53
C ASN A 6 -9.48 16.22 -16.29
N ASP A 7 -8.48 15.74 -17.05
CA ASP A 7 -7.86 14.41 -16.85
C ASP A 7 -7.28 14.24 -15.44
N PHE A 8 -6.60 15.28 -14.93
CA PHE A 8 -6.05 15.26 -13.57
C PHE A 8 -7.17 15.14 -12.52
N VAL A 9 -8.22 15.96 -12.64
CA VAL A 9 -9.36 15.95 -11.71
C VAL A 9 -10.09 14.61 -11.77
N ALA A 10 -10.40 14.12 -12.97
CA ALA A 10 -11.07 12.84 -13.17
C ALA A 10 -10.23 11.67 -12.63
N GLY A 11 -8.92 11.67 -12.87
CA GLY A 11 -8.00 10.68 -12.34
C GLY A 11 -7.89 10.69 -10.82
N TRP A 12 -7.89 11.88 -10.20
CA TRP A 12 -7.87 11.99 -8.74
C TRP A 12 -9.17 11.52 -8.11
N ILE A 13 -10.34 11.92 -8.66
CA ILE A 13 -11.66 11.51 -8.14
C ILE A 13 -11.85 9.99 -8.35
N GLY A 14 -11.53 9.47 -9.53
CA GLY A 14 -11.60 8.04 -9.82
C GLY A 14 -10.68 7.22 -8.91
N GLY A 15 -9.44 7.68 -8.73
CA GLY A 15 -8.49 7.05 -7.80
C GLY A 15 -8.96 7.10 -6.34
N ALA A 16 -9.54 8.22 -5.89
CA ALA A 16 -10.12 8.34 -4.56
C ALA A 16 -11.28 7.35 -4.35
N ALA A 17 -12.19 7.24 -5.33
CA ALA A 17 -13.27 6.27 -5.31
C ALA A 17 -12.75 4.82 -5.24
N GLY A 18 -11.71 4.49 -6.02
CA GLY A 18 -11.03 3.20 -5.96
C GLY A 18 -10.44 2.89 -4.59
N ILE A 19 -9.80 3.87 -3.93
CA ILE A 19 -9.28 3.74 -2.56
C ILE A 19 -10.41 3.46 -1.58
N ILE A 20 -11.54 4.16 -1.68
CA ILE A 20 -12.70 3.97 -0.80
C ILE A 20 -13.24 2.55 -0.95
N VAL A 21 -13.48 2.09 -2.18
CA VAL A 21 -13.99 0.74 -2.46
C VAL A 21 -12.99 -0.35 -2.05
N GLY A 22 -11.69 -0.10 -2.19
CA GLY A 22 -10.64 -1.03 -1.76
C GLY A 22 -10.42 -1.08 -0.24
N SER A 23 -10.88 -0.06 0.50
CA SER A 23 -10.60 0.11 1.92
C SER A 23 -10.99 -1.09 2.80
N PRO A 24 -12.16 -1.74 2.66
CA PRO A 24 -12.50 -2.91 3.46
C PRO A 24 -11.47 -4.03 3.36
N LEU A 25 -10.97 -4.28 2.15
CA LEU A 25 -9.95 -5.31 1.92
C LEU A 25 -8.57 -4.88 2.41
N ASP A 26 -8.26 -3.58 2.38
CA ASP A 26 -7.02 -3.03 2.95
C ASP A 26 -6.99 -3.18 4.48
N VAL A 27 -8.10 -2.85 5.16
CA VAL A 27 -8.20 -3.01 6.61
C VAL A 27 -8.12 -4.48 7.00
N LEU A 28 -8.82 -5.36 6.27
CA LEU A 28 -8.73 -6.81 6.47
C LEU A 28 -7.29 -7.31 6.29
N LYS A 29 -6.60 -6.89 5.23
CA LYS A 29 -5.19 -7.21 4.99
C LYS A 29 -4.32 -6.80 6.17
N ALA A 30 -4.44 -5.54 6.63
CA ALA A 30 -3.65 -5.03 7.75
C ALA A 30 -3.85 -5.87 9.01
N ARG A 31 -5.09 -6.26 9.31
CA ARG A 31 -5.41 -7.12 10.47
C ARG A 31 -4.84 -8.53 10.35
N LEU A 32 -4.84 -9.11 9.15
CA LEU A 32 -4.26 -10.43 8.90
C LEU A 32 -2.73 -10.43 9.00
N GLN A 33 -2.09 -9.32 8.65
CA GLN A 33 -0.64 -9.15 8.72
C GLN A 33 -0.14 -8.84 10.14
N ALA A 34 -1.01 -8.39 11.03
CA ALA A 34 -0.65 -8.09 12.42
C ALA A 34 -0.01 -9.30 13.11
N PRO A 35 1.02 -9.08 13.95
CA PRO A 35 1.62 -10.14 14.75
C PRO A 35 0.58 -10.83 15.63
N VAL A 36 0.65 -12.14 15.71
CA VAL A 36 -0.19 -12.90 16.65
C VAL A 36 0.34 -12.69 18.06
N ALA A 37 -0.55 -12.35 19.01
CA ALA A 37 -0.17 -12.27 20.40
C ALA A 37 0.46 -13.59 20.89
N PRO A 38 1.51 -13.55 21.73
CA PRO A 38 2.13 -14.75 22.25
C PRO A 38 1.11 -15.59 23.03
N LYS A 39 1.25 -16.93 22.93
CA LYS A 39 0.39 -17.88 23.64
C LYS A 39 0.45 -17.62 25.15
N VAL A 40 -0.67 -17.29 25.76
CA VAL A 40 -0.85 -17.40 27.19
C VAL A 40 -0.94 -18.91 27.48
N ILE A 41 -0.03 -19.43 28.32
CA ILE A 41 0.01 -20.83 28.74
C ILE A 41 -1.36 -21.18 29.36
N GLY A 42 -2.10 -22.09 28.75
CA GLY A 42 -3.38 -22.57 29.26
C GLY A 42 -4.64 -22.22 28.47
N THR A 43 -4.58 -21.39 27.46
CA THR A 43 -5.70 -21.16 26.54
C THR A 43 -5.40 -21.69 25.15
N GLU A 44 -6.12 -22.70 24.72
CA GLU A 44 -6.11 -23.22 23.35
C GLU A 44 -6.69 -22.22 22.33
N LEU A 45 -6.21 -20.97 22.33
CA LEU A 45 -6.56 -19.98 21.31
C LEU A 45 -5.54 -20.00 20.16
N ASN A 46 -5.28 -21.24 19.67
CA ASN A 46 -4.56 -21.41 18.41
C ASN A 46 -5.51 -21.29 17.20
N ASN A 47 -6.58 -20.51 17.35
CA ASN A 47 -7.50 -20.26 16.25
C ASN A 47 -6.94 -19.08 15.43
N ARG A 48 -6.06 -19.39 14.48
CA ARG A 48 -5.68 -18.50 13.40
C ARG A 48 -6.97 -18.18 12.64
N MET A 49 -7.61 -17.06 12.95
CA MET A 49 -8.83 -16.66 12.27
C MET A 49 -8.54 -16.54 10.77
N GLY A 50 -9.30 -17.23 9.95
CA GLY A 50 -9.28 -17.06 8.51
C GLY A 50 -9.77 -15.66 8.13
N SER A 51 -9.53 -15.25 6.87
CA SER A 51 -9.93 -13.92 6.38
C SER A 51 -11.40 -13.61 6.64
N TRP A 52 -12.29 -14.58 6.44
CA TRP A 52 -13.73 -14.43 6.67
C TRP A 52 -14.09 -14.25 8.16
N GLN A 53 -13.46 -15.04 9.02
CA GLN A 53 -13.68 -14.93 10.48
C GLN A 53 -13.18 -13.59 11.02
N THR A 54 -12.02 -13.12 10.53
CA THR A 54 -11.47 -11.81 10.88
C THR A 54 -12.41 -10.70 10.45
N LEU A 55 -12.94 -10.75 9.22
CA LEU A 55 -13.89 -9.78 8.71
C LEU A 55 -15.18 -9.75 9.54
N ARG A 56 -15.76 -10.92 9.80
CA ARG A 56 -16.98 -11.05 10.62
C ARG A 56 -16.78 -10.51 12.04
N ASN A 57 -15.66 -10.84 12.66
CA ASN A 57 -15.31 -10.36 13.99
C ASN A 57 -15.17 -8.84 14.04
N MET A 58 -14.49 -8.25 13.04
CA MET A 58 -14.36 -6.79 12.92
C MET A 58 -15.72 -6.09 12.83
N ILE A 59 -16.62 -6.61 11.98
CA ILE A 59 -17.97 -6.05 11.83
C ILE A 59 -18.74 -6.14 13.14
N GLN A 60 -18.67 -7.26 13.84
CA GLN A 60 -19.40 -7.49 15.08
C GLN A 60 -18.87 -6.69 16.26
N THR A 61 -17.53 -6.49 16.35
CA THR A 61 -16.92 -5.83 17.51
C THR A 61 -16.68 -4.33 17.32
N GLU A 62 -16.36 -3.90 16.09
CA GLU A 62 -16.01 -2.51 15.79
C GLU A 62 -17.02 -1.80 14.86
N GLY A 63 -17.98 -2.54 14.31
CA GLY A 63 -18.98 -2.03 13.37
C GLY A 63 -18.46 -1.83 11.94
N LEU A 64 -19.39 -1.55 11.00
CA LEU A 64 -19.07 -1.37 9.57
C LEU A 64 -18.09 -0.19 9.30
N GLY A 65 -18.16 0.87 10.11
CA GLY A 65 -17.26 2.03 9.98
C GLY A 65 -15.78 1.68 10.16
N SER A 66 -15.46 0.57 10.81
CA SER A 66 -14.10 0.12 10.99
C SER A 66 -13.38 -0.22 9.67
N MET A 67 -14.14 -0.59 8.64
CA MET A 67 -13.62 -0.93 7.31
C MET A 67 -13.08 0.28 6.53
N PHE A 68 -13.43 1.49 6.95
CA PHE A 68 -13.01 2.74 6.29
C PHE A 68 -11.99 3.53 7.11
N LYS A 69 -11.45 2.93 8.18
CA LYS A 69 -10.40 3.55 8.99
C LYS A 69 -9.15 3.81 8.15
N GLY A 70 -8.61 5.03 8.22
CA GLY A 70 -7.38 5.41 7.55
C GLY A 70 -7.49 5.72 6.05
N VAL A 71 -8.70 5.73 5.47
CA VAL A 71 -8.93 6.06 4.04
C VAL A 71 -8.50 7.48 3.68
N LEU A 72 -8.69 8.44 4.58
CA LEU A 72 -8.45 9.86 4.28
C LEU A 72 -6.98 10.13 3.94
N SER A 73 -6.04 9.46 4.62
CA SER A 73 -4.60 9.65 4.39
C SER A 73 -4.18 9.36 2.95
N PRO A 74 -4.45 8.17 2.36
CA PRO A 74 -4.09 7.90 0.98
C PRO A 74 -4.90 8.71 -0.04
N VAL A 75 -6.16 9.06 0.24
CA VAL A 75 -6.97 9.90 -0.66
C VAL A 75 -6.35 11.29 -0.81
N VAL A 76 -5.98 11.92 0.30
CA VAL A 76 -5.32 13.24 0.27
C VAL A 76 -3.94 13.18 -0.38
N GLY A 77 -3.19 12.12 -0.11
CA GLY A 77 -1.83 11.97 -0.63
C GLY A 77 -1.72 11.52 -2.09
N LEU A 78 -2.80 10.99 -2.67
CA LEU A 78 -2.78 10.34 -4.00
C LEU A 78 -2.27 11.28 -5.10
N ALA A 79 -2.76 12.51 -5.15
CA ALA A 79 -2.38 13.46 -6.19
C ALA A 79 -0.90 13.82 -6.13
N GLY A 80 -0.41 14.16 -4.93
CA GLY A 80 1.01 14.51 -4.72
C GLY A 80 1.94 13.33 -4.99
N LEU A 81 1.54 12.12 -4.57
CA LEU A 81 2.31 10.91 -4.79
C LEU A 81 2.44 10.59 -6.28
N ASN A 82 1.32 10.60 -7.02
CA ASN A 82 1.32 10.33 -8.46
C ASN A 82 2.10 11.41 -9.23
N ALA A 83 1.91 12.70 -8.91
CA ALA A 83 2.66 13.77 -9.53
C ALA A 83 4.18 13.58 -9.35
N LEU A 84 4.63 13.32 -8.13
CA LEU A 84 6.05 13.09 -7.85
C LEU A 84 6.57 11.83 -8.56
N LEU A 85 5.79 10.75 -8.58
CA LEU A 85 6.15 9.50 -9.23
C LEU A 85 6.41 9.70 -10.72
N PHE A 86 5.44 10.30 -11.44
CA PHE A 86 5.54 10.47 -12.89
C PHE A 86 6.58 11.52 -13.28
N VAL A 87 6.71 12.62 -12.54
CA VAL A 87 7.76 13.63 -12.78
C VAL A 87 9.15 13.02 -12.57
N SER A 88 9.34 12.27 -11.49
CA SER A 88 10.63 11.63 -11.20
C SER A 88 10.95 10.55 -12.23
N TYR A 89 9.99 9.68 -12.55
CA TYR A 89 10.15 8.65 -13.59
C TYR A 89 10.51 9.26 -14.93
N GLY A 90 9.72 10.23 -15.41
CA GLY A 90 9.97 10.89 -16.70
C GLY A 90 11.27 11.68 -16.75
N SER A 91 11.73 12.24 -15.62
CA SER A 91 13.03 12.91 -15.56
C SER A 91 14.19 11.94 -15.63
N ILE A 92 14.10 10.82 -14.89
CA ILE A 92 15.16 9.80 -14.87
C ILE A 92 15.25 9.08 -16.21
N ILE A 93 14.11 8.71 -16.82
CA ILE A 93 14.12 8.00 -18.10
C ILE A 93 14.72 8.86 -19.22
N ARG A 94 14.38 10.16 -19.27
CA ARG A 94 14.97 11.11 -20.24
C ARG A 94 16.46 11.33 -20.03
N TYR A 95 16.92 11.20 -18.78
CA TYR A 95 18.37 11.30 -18.48
C TYR A 95 19.12 10.03 -18.91
N LEU A 96 18.52 8.86 -18.75
CA LEU A 96 19.12 7.57 -19.10
C LEU A 96 19.12 7.33 -20.62
N GLU A 97 18.04 7.69 -21.31
CA GLU A 97 17.87 7.49 -22.74
C GLU A 97 17.13 8.68 -23.37
N PRO A 98 17.87 9.69 -23.87
CA PRO A 98 17.25 10.88 -24.43
C PRO A 98 16.75 10.73 -25.88
N THR A 99 17.20 9.73 -26.64
CA THR A 99 17.06 9.69 -28.09
C THR A 99 16.39 8.44 -28.65
N GLU A 100 16.37 7.34 -27.91
CA GLU A 100 15.86 6.04 -28.36
C GLU A 100 14.76 5.50 -27.44
N GLU A 101 14.16 4.39 -27.81
CA GLU A 101 13.25 3.67 -26.91
C GLU A 101 14.07 3.06 -25.75
N PRO A 102 13.72 3.36 -24.48
CA PRO A 102 14.48 2.89 -23.35
C PRO A 102 14.43 1.36 -23.24
N ASP A 103 15.56 0.74 -22.92
CA ASP A 103 15.62 -0.68 -22.59
C ASP A 103 14.82 -0.98 -21.31
N LEU A 104 14.31 -2.20 -21.21
CA LEU A 104 13.52 -2.63 -20.04
C LEU A 104 14.29 -2.48 -18.71
N PHE A 105 15.61 -2.61 -18.74
CA PHE A 105 16.44 -2.39 -17.55
C PHE A 105 16.50 -0.90 -17.16
N GLN A 106 16.58 0.00 -18.14
CA GLN A 106 16.51 1.45 -17.90
C GLN A 106 15.15 1.86 -17.35
N VAL A 107 14.06 1.26 -17.87
CA VAL A 107 12.71 1.44 -17.33
C VAL A 107 12.62 0.99 -15.87
N TYR A 108 13.20 -0.16 -15.52
CA TYR A 108 13.29 -0.64 -14.15
C TYR A 108 14.05 0.33 -13.24
N LEU A 109 15.22 0.82 -13.68
CA LEU A 109 16.03 1.78 -12.92
C LEU A 109 15.29 3.11 -12.72
N ALA A 110 14.64 3.62 -13.77
CA ALA A 110 13.86 4.86 -13.68
C ALA A 110 12.67 4.70 -12.71
N GLY A 111 11.95 3.58 -12.77
CA GLY A 111 10.89 3.27 -11.84
C GLY A 111 11.37 3.13 -10.39
N THR A 112 12.51 2.48 -10.19
CA THR A 112 13.15 2.34 -8.86
C THR A 112 13.57 3.71 -8.31
N GLY A 113 14.19 4.56 -9.12
CA GLY A 113 14.56 5.91 -8.75
C GLY A 113 13.36 6.79 -8.41
N ALA A 114 12.27 6.69 -9.18
CA ALA A 114 11.02 7.37 -8.89
C ALA A 114 10.41 6.88 -7.56
N GLY A 115 10.47 5.59 -7.27
CA GLY A 115 10.06 5.01 -6.00
C GLY A 115 10.85 5.55 -4.80
N ILE A 116 12.17 5.76 -4.97
CA ILE A 116 13.00 6.41 -3.94
C ILE A 116 12.55 7.86 -3.73
N ALA A 117 12.30 8.61 -4.81
CA ALA A 117 11.81 9.99 -4.69
C ALA A 117 10.47 10.07 -3.96
N CYS A 118 9.56 9.11 -4.20
CA CYS A 118 8.25 9.04 -3.56
C CYS A 118 8.30 8.77 -2.05
N PHE A 119 9.42 8.31 -1.51
CA PHE A 119 9.61 8.01 -0.08
C PHE A 119 9.16 9.14 0.85
N PHE A 120 9.45 10.38 0.49
CA PHE A 120 9.12 11.54 1.33
C PHE A 120 7.61 11.75 1.51
N ILE A 121 6.80 11.38 0.53
CA ILE A 121 5.34 11.50 0.56
C ILE A 121 4.71 10.18 1.02
N SER A 122 5.16 9.04 0.49
CA SER A 122 4.56 7.73 0.76
C SER A 122 4.69 7.31 2.22
N THR A 123 5.85 7.55 2.85
CA THR A 123 6.11 7.10 4.22
C THR A 123 5.15 7.68 5.25
N PRO A 124 4.94 9.01 5.34
CA PRO A 124 3.96 9.59 6.26
C PRO A 124 2.53 9.10 6.00
N ILE A 125 2.12 9.03 4.72
CA ILE A 125 0.77 8.58 4.34
C ILE A 125 0.52 7.16 4.79
N ASP A 126 1.45 6.25 4.49
CA ASP A 126 1.35 4.84 4.83
C ASP A 126 1.35 4.62 6.35
N LEU A 127 2.21 5.33 7.08
CA LEU A 127 2.26 5.22 8.54
C LEU A 127 0.94 5.66 9.18
N ILE A 128 0.41 6.81 8.77
CA ILE A 128 -0.88 7.31 9.27
C ILE A 128 -1.99 6.31 8.94
N LYS A 129 -2.02 5.79 7.70
CA LYS A 129 -2.98 4.78 7.25
C LYS A 129 -2.94 3.55 8.13
N ILE A 130 -1.77 2.93 8.29
CA ILE A 130 -1.60 1.69 9.05
C ILE A 130 -1.98 1.90 10.53
N LYS A 131 -1.54 3.00 11.14
CA LYS A 131 -1.90 3.32 12.52
C LYS A 131 -3.41 3.51 12.69
N ALA A 132 -4.08 4.21 11.77
CA ALA A 132 -5.53 4.37 11.81
C ALA A 132 -6.27 3.03 11.65
N GLN A 133 -5.82 2.16 10.74
CA GLN A 133 -6.41 0.84 10.51
C GLN A 133 -6.28 -0.12 11.70
N MET A 134 -5.20 0.00 12.45
CA MET A 134 -4.92 -0.89 13.59
C MET A 134 -5.56 -0.42 14.90
N THR A 135 -5.99 0.84 14.99
CA THR A 135 -6.60 1.39 16.21
C THR A 135 -7.97 0.76 16.44
N LYS A 136 -8.17 0.12 17.59
CA LYS A 136 -9.46 -0.46 18.01
C LYS A 136 -10.46 0.63 18.43
N ILE A 137 -9.97 1.68 19.10
CA ILE A 137 -10.80 2.82 19.52
C ILE A 137 -11.09 3.69 18.29
N PRO A 138 -12.31 4.17 18.07
CA PRO A 138 -12.64 5.07 16.97
C PRO A 138 -11.81 6.38 17.07
N LYS A 139 -10.85 6.56 16.18
CA LYS A 139 -10.06 7.78 16.05
C LYS A 139 -10.11 8.27 14.62
N THR A 140 -10.19 9.57 14.43
CA THR A 140 -10.08 10.19 13.11
C THR A 140 -8.64 10.18 12.63
N THR A 141 -8.44 10.22 11.31
CA THR A 141 -7.09 10.32 10.72
C THR A 141 -6.32 11.53 11.26
N LEU A 142 -7.00 12.67 11.48
CA LEU A 142 -6.40 13.88 12.05
C LEU A 142 -5.93 13.67 13.51
N GLN A 143 -6.70 12.94 14.32
CA GLN A 143 -6.30 12.60 15.69
C GLN A 143 -5.04 11.73 15.69
N VAL A 144 -4.99 10.71 14.82
CA VAL A 144 -3.81 9.85 14.66
C VAL A 144 -2.59 10.67 14.22
N THR A 145 -2.76 11.59 13.27
CA THR A 145 -1.68 12.49 12.82
C THR A 145 -1.16 13.36 13.95
N LYS A 146 -2.08 13.98 14.73
CA LYS A 146 -1.72 14.81 15.89
C LYS A 146 -0.99 14.00 16.97
N GLU A 147 -1.43 12.78 17.26
CA GLU A 147 -0.77 11.89 18.21
C GLU A 147 0.68 11.56 17.78
N ILE A 148 0.91 11.23 16.51
CA ILE A 148 2.24 10.97 15.97
C ILE A 148 3.14 12.18 16.17
N TYR A 149 2.63 13.38 15.85
CA TYR A 149 3.38 14.63 15.98
C TYR A 149 3.72 14.96 17.44
N LEU A 150 2.76 14.83 18.34
CA LEU A 150 2.95 15.13 19.77
C LEU A 150 3.94 14.17 20.45
N GLN A 151 4.00 12.90 19.99
CA GLN A 151 4.87 11.90 20.60
C GLN A 151 6.32 11.98 20.12
N ASN A 152 6.54 12.15 18.83
CA ASN A 152 7.85 12.02 18.21
C ASN A 152 8.21 13.16 17.24
N GLY A 153 7.41 14.21 17.18
CA GLY A 153 7.58 15.32 16.25
C GLY A 153 7.54 14.88 14.80
N LEU A 154 8.19 15.65 13.91
CA LEU A 154 8.25 15.33 12.47
C LEU A 154 8.96 14.00 12.18
N LYS A 155 9.97 13.62 12.97
CA LYS A 155 10.66 12.34 12.81
C LYS A 155 9.74 11.15 13.02
N GLY A 156 8.68 11.31 13.78
CA GLY A 156 7.66 10.30 14.03
C GLY A 156 6.96 9.81 12.76
N PHE A 157 6.80 10.67 11.76
CA PHE A 157 6.16 10.32 10.48
C PHE A 157 7.02 9.42 9.59
N TYR A 158 8.33 9.35 9.85
CA TYR A 158 9.28 8.53 9.09
C TYR A 158 9.67 7.23 9.80
N GLN A 159 8.93 6.85 10.83
CA GLN A 159 9.12 5.55 11.49
C GLN A 159 8.85 4.40 10.50
N GLY A 160 9.83 3.49 10.38
CA GLY A 160 9.78 2.43 9.38
C GLY A 160 10.00 2.92 7.94
N GLY A 161 10.54 4.14 7.74
CA GLY A 161 10.78 4.70 6.42
C GLY A 161 11.74 3.86 5.57
N ILE A 162 12.81 3.33 6.17
CA ILE A 162 13.78 2.49 5.44
C ILE A 162 13.09 1.26 4.84
N ILE A 163 12.26 0.55 5.60
CA ILE A 163 11.53 -0.60 5.07
C ILE A 163 10.47 -0.18 4.03
N THR A 164 9.89 1.02 4.16
CA THR A 164 9.02 1.59 3.13
C THR A 164 9.78 1.79 1.83
N MET A 165 10.96 2.40 1.88
CA MET A 165 11.81 2.62 0.72
C MET A 165 12.27 1.29 0.09
N VAL A 166 12.69 0.32 0.89
CA VAL A 166 13.09 -1.03 0.42
C VAL A 166 11.92 -1.76 -0.25
N ARG A 167 10.69 -1.47 0.15
CA ARG A 167 9.49 -2.01 -0.49
C ARG A 167 9.08 -1.23 -1.74
N ASP A 168 9.00 0.09 -1.64
CA ASP A 168 8.44 0.93 -2.70
C ASP A 168 9.37 1.04 -3.91
N ALA A 169 10.67 1.24 -3.71
CA ALA A 169 11.61 1.43 -4.80
C ALA A 169 11.63 0.24 -5.80
N PRO A 170 11.86 -1.01 -5.38
CA PRO A 170 11.82 -2.12 -6.34
C PRO A 170 10.40 -2.40 -6.86
N SER A 171 9.34 -2.09 -6.06
CA SER A 171 7.96 -2.25 -6.49
C SER A 171 7.62 -1.41 -7.70
N TYR A 172 7.96 -0.12 -7.66
CA TYR A 172 7.76 0.78 -8.81
C TYR A 172 8.65 0.39 -9.99
N GLY A 173 9.89 -0.04 -9.74
CA GLY A 173 10.76 -0.58 -10.79
C GLY A 173 10.12 -1.76 -11.52
N ILE A 174 9.65 -2.76 -10.77
CA ILE A 174 8.98 -3.95 -11.33
C ILE A 174 7.66 -3.57 -12.02
N TYR A 175 6.91 -2.63 -11.46
CA TYR A 175 5.65 -2.16 -12.05
C TYR A 175 5.87 -1.54 -13.44
N PHE A 176 6.78 -0.57 -13.56
CA PHE A 176 7.07 0.07 -14.84
C PHE A 176 7.71 -0.89 -15.84
N TRP A 177 8.63 -1.75 -15.38
CA TRP A 177 9.25 -2.80 -16.18
C TRP A 177 8.20 -3.76 -16.76
N ALA A 178 7.30 -4.27 -15.92
CA ALA A 178 6.25 -5.20 -16.35
C ALA A 178 5.22 -4.51 -17.24
N TYR A 179 4.87 -3.26 -16.96
CA TYR A 179 3.96 -2.47 -17.78
C TYR A 179 4.50 -2.23 -19.17
N GLU A 180 5.74 -1.78 -19.28
CA GLU A 180 6.38 -1.56 -20.57
C GLU A 180 6.63 -2.86 -21.32
N GLY A 181 7.06 -3.91 -20.63
CA GLY A 181 7.21 -5.24 -21.21
C GLY A 181 5.89 -5.79 -21.78
N MET A 182 4.78 -5.64 -21.05
CA MET A 182 3.46 -6.04 -21.54
C MET A 182 2.98 -5.20 -22.74
N LYS A 183 3.24 -3.90 -22.74
CA LYS A 183 2.93 -3.05 -23.91
C LYS A 183 3.65 -3.54 -25.17
N ARG A 184 4.93 -3.89 -25.06
CA ARG A 184 5.72 -4.43 -26.17
C ARG A 184 5.20 -5.79 -26.63
N VAL A 185 4.84 -6.69 -25.70
CA VAL A 185 4.28 -8.01 -26.04
C VAL A 185 2.91 -7.88 -26.71
N LEU A 186 2.05 -6.96 -26.26
CA LEU A 186 0.73 -6.71 -26.82
C LEU A 186 0.78 -5.81 -28.08
N GLN A 187 1.97 -5.36 -28.47
CA GLN A 187 2.16 -4.44 -29.61
C GLN A 187 1.19 -3.25 -29.52
N VAL A 188 1.24 -2.56 -28.37
CA VAL A 188 0.33 -1.41 -28.13
C VAL A 188 0.84 -0.21 -28.90
N GLU A 189 0.06 0.25 -29.89
CA GLU A 189 0.33 1.46 -30.66
C GLU A 189 -0.53 2.64 -30.17
N SER A 190 -0.10 3.86 -30.57
CA SER A 190 -0.86 5.08 -30.27
C SER A 190 -2.23 5.04 -30.97
N GLY A 191 -3.31 5.01 -30.19
CA GLY A 191 -4.68 4.89 -30.70
C GLY A 191 -5.30 3.49 -30.54
N ASP A 192 -4.58 2.54 -29.99
CA ASP A 192 -5.10 1.20 -29.71
C ASP A 192 -6.19 1.20 -28.63
N SER A 193 -6.97 0.12 -28.62
CA SER A 193 -8.08 -0.06 -27.68
C SER A 193 -7.63 -0.01 -26.22
N ALA A 194 -8.33 0.73 -25.39
CA ALA A 194 -8.05 0.92 -23.96
C ALA A 194 -7.88 -0.40 -23.17
N TRP A 195 -8.52 -1.49 -23.61
CA TRP A 195 -8.41 -2.80 -22.94
C TRP A 195 -6.99 -3.37 -22.92
N LYS A 196 -6.16 -3.11 -23.95
CA LYS A 196 -4.76 -3.56 -23.99
C LYS A 196 -3.94 -2.87 -22.89
N LEU A 197 -4.14 -1.54 -22.73
CA LEU A 197 -3.51 -0.77 -21.67
C LEU A 197 -3.97 -1.21 -20.28
N LEU A 198 -5.28 -1.51 -20.13
CA LEU A 198 -5.85 -2.04 -18.89
C LEU A 198 -5.26 -3.40 -18.53
N LEU A 199 -5.11 -4.29 -19.53
CA LEU A 199 -4.49 -5.59 -19.31
C LEU A 199 -3.02 -5.46 -18.91
N ALA A 200 -2.26 -4.60 -19.61
CA ALA A 200 -0.88 -4.33 -19.28
C ALA A 200 -0.72 -3.78 -17.84
N GLY A 201 -1.54 -2.78 -17.46
CA GLY A 201 -1.54 -2.21 -16.12
C GLY A 201 -1.98 -3.19 -15.04
N GLY A 202 -3.00 -3.98 -15.28
CA GLY A 202 -3.49 -5.01 -14.35
C GLY A 202 -2.45 -6.11 -14.09
N MET A 203 -1.80 -6.59 -15.16
CA MET A 203 -0.72 -7.58 -15.04
C MET A 203 0.51 -6.99 -14.36
N ALA A 204 0.92 -5.78 -14.72
CA ALA A 204 2.03 -5.08 -14.08
C ALA A 204 1.80 -4.91 -12.57
N GLY A 205 0.60 -4.49 -12.17
CA GLY A 205 0.21 -4.38 -10.77
C GLY A 205 0.26 -5.74 -10.05
N THR A 206 -0.26 -6.79 -10.66
CA THR A 206 -0.26 -8.13 -10.06
C THR A 206 1.17 -8.66 -9.88
N VAL A 207 2.01 -8.55 -10.90
CA VAL A 207 3.43 -8.98 -10.85
C VAL A 207 4.20 -8.19 -9.80
N SER A 208 4.03 -6.87 -9.77
CA SER A 208 4.66 -6.01 -8.78
C SER A 208 4.25 -6.40 -7.36
N TRP A 209 2.96 -6.53 -7.07
CA TRP A 209 2.47 -6.92 -5.75
C TRP A 209 2.93 -8.31 -5.33
N ALA A 210 2.88 -9.30 -6.24
CA ALA A 210 3.32 -10.65 -5.94
C ALA A 210 4.82 -10.71 -5.56
N SER A 211 5.64 -9.95 -6.30
CA SER A 211 7.10 -9.92 -6.10
C SER A 211 7.52 -9.34 -4.75
N ILE A 212 6.86 -8.28 -4.29
CA ILE A 212 7.25 -7.56 -3.07
C ILE A 212 6.44 -7.96 -1.84
N TYR A 213 5.47 -8.85 -1.98
CA TYR A 213 4.53 -9.16 -0.91
C TYR A 213 5.20 -9.58 0.42
N PRO A 214 6.26 -10.41 0.43
CA PRO A 214 7.00 -10.73 1.66
C PRO A 214 7.57 -9.50 2.37
N ILE A 215 8.10 -8.54 1.61
CA ILE A 215 8.64 -7.29 2.15
C ILE A 215 7.52 -6.41 2.71
N ASP A 216 6.36 -6.39 2.05
CA ASP A 216 5.18 -5.65 2.49
C ASP A 216 4.65 -6.14 3.85
N VAL A 217 4.66 -7.46 4.09
CA VAL A 217 4.30 -8.04 5.40
C VAL A 217 5.27 -7.58 6.48
N VAL A 218 6.57 -7.60 6.21
CA VAL A 218 7.60 -7.14 7.16
C VAL A 218 7.44 -5.65 7.46
N LYS A 219 7.21 -4.81 6.42
CA LYS A 219 6.92 -3.39 6.57
C LYS A 219 5.72 -3.15 7.49
N SER A 220 4.60 -3.81 7.21
CA SER A 220 3.38 -3.67 7.99
C SER A 220 3.61 -4.01 9.47
N ARG A 221 4.31 -5.11 9.76
CA ARG A 221 4.64 -5.54 11.12
C ARG A 221 5.51 -4.53 11.87
N LEU A 222 6.55 -4.01 11.21
CA LEU A 222 7.42 -2.98 11.79
C LEU A 222 6.68 -1.68 12.08
N GLN A 223 5.77 -1.27 11.19
CA GLN A 223 4.98 -0.04 11.39
C GLN A 223 3.88 -0.19 12.45
N MET A 224 3.35 -1.39 12.64
CA MET A 224 2.34 -1.69 13.66
C MET A 224 2.90 -1.75 15.08
N GLN A 225 4.15 -2.14 15.27
CA GLN A 225 4.73 -2.42 16.61
C GLN A 225 4.71 -1.21 17.55
N HIS A 226 4.79 0.02 17.02
CA HIS A 226 4.81 1.23 17.82
C HIS A 226 3.46 1.59 18.46
N GLN A 227 2.37 0.89 18.10
CA GLN A 227 1.07 1.06 18.78
C GLN A 227 0.97 0.27 20.09
N SER A 228 1.67 -0.84 20.18
CA SER A 228 1.63 -1.72 21.35
C SER A 228 2.33 -1.13 22.57
N SER A 229 3.19 -0.13 22.37
CA SER A 229 3.98 0.48 23.46
C SER A 229 3.17 1.38 24.40
N GLN A 230 1.93 1.75 24.05
CA GLN A 230 1.13 2.70 24.84
C GLN A 230 0.19 2.06 25.88
N HIS A 231 -0.04 0.74 25.82
CA HIS A 231 -0.74 0.02 26.88
C HIS A 231 0.25 -0.74 27.75
N GLU A 232 0.91 -0.02 28.62
CA GLU A 232 1.99 -0.47 29.51
C GLU A 232 1.56 -1.50 30.58
N SER A 233 0.26 -1.78 30.71
CA SER A 233 -0.27 -2.64 31.78
C SER A 233 -0.40 -4.13 31.43
N THR A 234 -0.04 -4.56 30.21
CA THR A 234 -0.10 -5.99 29.82
C THR A 234 1.13 -6.42 29.01
N ARG A 235 2.31 -5.95 29.41
CA ARG A 235 3.59 -6.50 28.91
C ARG A 235 3.81 -7.89 29.53
N LEU A 236 3.28 -8.92 28.91
CA LEU A 236 3.78 -10.27 29.10
C LEU A 236 5.23 -10.33 28.57
N LEU A 237 6.10 -10.94 29.32
CA LEU A 237 7.57 -10.94 29.30
C LEU A 237 8.30 -11.25 27.97
N ASN A 238 7.60 -11.33 26.82
CA ASN A 238 8.18 -11.72 25.53
C ASN A 238 7.88 -10.75 24.36
N ASP A 239 7.30 -9.60 24.61
CA ASP A 239 6.83 -8.67 23.57
C ASP A 239 7.80 -7.50 23.37
N ARG A 240 9.08 -7.81 23.21
CA ARG A 240 10.07 -6.79 22.82
C ARG A 240 9.76 -6.31 21.40
N PRO A 241 9.73 -5.00 21.15
CA PRO A 241 9.61 -4.48 19.79
C PRO A 241 10.74 -5.04 18.90
N TYR A 242 10.47 -5.17 17.60
CA TYR A 242 11.51 -5.61 16.67
C TYR A 242 12.63 -4.58 16.61
N ALA A 243 13.86 -5.01 16.83
CA ALA A 243 15.02 -4.12 16.82
C ALA A 243 15.45 -3.71 15.41
N SER A 244 15.16 -4.55 14.42
CA SER A 244 15.55 -4.35 13.02
C SER A 244 14.65 -5.13 12.05
N ILE A 245 14.79 -4.85 10.75
CA ILE A 245 14.15 -5.61 9.68
C ILE A 245 14.50 -7.10 9.79
N LYS A 246 15.80 -7.41 9.98
CA LYS A 246 16.28 -8.80 10.12
C LYS A 246 15.67 -9.49 11.33
N ASP A 247 15.57 -8.80 12.47
CA ASP A 247 14.95 -9.34 13.68
C ASP A 247 13.46 -9.65 13.44
N CYS A 248 12.73 -8.75 12.78
CA CYS A 248 11.34 -8.97 12.42
C CYS A 248 11.17 -10.22 11.53
N VAL A 249 12.00 -10.37 10.50
CA VAL A 249 11.97 -11.52 9.60
C VAL A 249 12.23 -12.82 10.37
N VAL A 250 13.32 -12.88 11.13
CA VAL A 250 13.73 -14.09 11.86
C VAL A 250 12.69 -14.49 12.92
N ARG A 251 12.21 -13.54 13.70
CA ARG A 251 11.20 -13.81 14.75
C ARG A 251 9.85 -14.21 14.14
N SER A 252 9.44 -13.56 13.05
CA SER A 252 8.20 -13.92 12.33
C SER A 252 8.29 -15.32 11.74
N TYR A 253 9.42 -15.65 11.12
CA TYR A 253 9.66 -17.01 10.58
C TYR A 253 9.65 -18.07 11.68
N LYS A 254 10.37 -17.85 12.78
CA LYS A 254 10.43 -18.81 13.90
C LYS A 254 9.09 -18.99 14.61
N ALA A 255 8.28 -17.93 14.72
CA ALA A 255 7.01 -17.98 15.43
C ALA A 255 5.87 -18.60 14.60
N GLU A 256 5.85 -18.35 13.29
CA GLU A 256 4.67 -18.61 12.46
C GLU A 256 4.97 -19.40 11.17
N GLY A 257 6.26 -19.67 10.89
CA GLY A 257 6.73 -20.37 9.68
C GLY A 257 6.72 -19.50 8.42
N PRO A 258 7.10 -20.04 7.24
CA PRO A 258 7.26 -19.26 6.00
C PRO A 258 5.94 -18.69 5.46
N SER A 259 4.81 -19.34 5.75
CA SER A 259 3.49 -18.88 5.28
C SER A 259 3.10 -17.51 5.80
N VAL A 260 3.76 -17.01 6.84
CA VAL A 260 3.52 -15.69 7.42
C VAL A 260 3.75 -14.56 6.42
N PHE A 261 4.72 -14.71 5.54
CA PHE A 261 5.09 -13.68 4.55
C PHE A 261 4.09 -13.54 3.40
N PHE A 262 3.12 -14.45 3.30
CA PHE A 262 2.06 -14.41 2.30
C PHE A 262 0.67 -14.19 2.90
N ARG A 263 0.59 -13.86 4.20
CA ARG A 263 -0.68 -13.58 4.86
C ARG A 263 -1.35 -12.31 4.34
N GLY A 264 -2.61 -12.45 3.97
CA GLY A 264 -3.39 -11.35 3.42
C GLY A 264 -3.15 -11.12 1.92
N ILE A 265 -2.46 -12.03 1.22
CA ILE A 265 -2.28 -11.93 -0.24
C ILE A 265 -3.63 -11.98 -0.96
N TRP A 266 -4.55 -12.83 -0.54
CA TRP A 266 -5.87 -12.96 -1.15
C TRP A 266 -6.69 -11.66 -1.13
N PRO A 267 -6.88 -10.97 0.00
CA PRO A 267 -7.53 -9.65 -0.01
C PRO A 267 -6.84 -8.65 -0.92
N THR A 268 -5.51 -8.70 -1.03
CA THR A 268 -4.75 -7.80 -1.89
C THR A 268 -4.99 -8.06 -3.37
N LEU A 269 -5.00 -9.33 -3.80
CA LEU A 269 -5.27 -9.69 -5.19
C LEU A 269 -6.74 -9.45 -5.56
N LEU A 270 -7.67 -9.86 -4.69
CA LEU A 270 -9.11 -9.65 -4.90
C LEU A 270 -9.48 -8.17 -5.00
N ARG A 271 -8.77 -7.30 -4.28
CA ARG A 271 -8.98 -5.86 -4.33
C ARG A 271 -8.74 -5.27 -5.71
N GLY A 272 -7.80 -5.83 -6.48
CA GLY A 272 -7.37 -5.25 -7.75
C GLY A 272 -8.53 -5.03 -8.73
N PHE A 273 -9.39 -6.02 -8.88
CA PHE A 273 -10.50 -5.93 -9.83
C PHE A 273 -11.54 -4.84 -9.46
N PRO A 274 -12.18 -4.83 -8.28
CA PRO A 274 -13.19 -3.83 -7.94
C PRO A 274 -12.62 -2.41 -7.87
N VAL A 275 -11.38 -2.25 -7.41
CA VAL A 275 -10.73 -0.94 -7.34
C VAL A 275 -10.54 -0.38 -8.74
N ASN A 276 -9.97 -1.15 -9.66
CA ASN A 276 -9.76 -0.69 -11.03
C ASN A 276 -11.08 -0.42 -11.75
N ALA A 277 -12.06 -1.31 -11.65
CA ALA A 277 -13.37 -1.13 -12.27
C ALA A 277 -14.03 0.18 -11.83
N VAL A 278 -14.05 0.47 -10.52
CA VAL A 278 -14.63 1.72 -10.01
C VAL A 278 -13.79 2.93 -10.39
N THR A 279 -12.47 2.83 -10.35
CA THR A 279 -11.58 3.93 -10.75
C THR A 279 -11.86 4.37 -12.18
N PHE A 280 -11.95 3.43 -13.12
CA PHE A 280 -12.22 3.73 -14.53
C PHE A 280 -13.65 4.24 -14.75
N TYR A 281 -14.63 3.59 -14.16
CA TYR A 281 -16.02 4.01 -14.27
C TYR A 281 -16.23 5.46 -13.79
N ILE A 282 -15.69 5.79 -12.64
CA ILE A 282 -15.79 7.15 -12.09
C ILE A 282 -14.95 8.14 -12.91
N TYR A 283 -13.79 7.73 -13.42
CA TYR A 283 -12.99 8.56 -14.31
C TYR A 283 -13.80 8.95 -15.57
N GLU A 284 -14.39 7.99 -16.26
CA GLU A 284 -15.21 8.24 -17.45
C GLU A 284 -16.41 9.13 -17.14
N LEU A 285 -17.12 8.84 -16.03
CA LEU A 285 -18.28 9.64 -15.60
C LEU A 285 -17.91 11.10 -15.31
N VAL A 286 -16.77 11.33 -14.63
CA VAL A 286 -16.29 12.69 -14.36
C VAL A 286 -15.83 13.38 -15.64
N MET A 287 -15.16 12.67 -16.55
CA MET A 287 -14.75 13.23 -17.85
C MET A 287 -15.96 13.63 -18.69
N ASP A 288 -17.02 12.83 -18.68
CA ASP A 288 -18.25 13.18 -19.42
C ASP A 288 -18.98 14.39 -18.81
N PHE A 289 -18.87 14.58 -17.49
CA PHE A 289 -19.43 15.73 -16.79
C PHE A 289 -18.61 17.04 -17.03
N LEU A 290 -17.31 16.91 -17.27
CA LEU A 290 -16.39 18.04 -17.46
C LEU A 290 -16.27 18.46 -18.95
N LYS A 291 -16.85 17.72 -19.88
CA LYS A 291 -16.99 18.12 -21.30
C LYS A 291 -18.11 19.11 -21.48
#